data_03eb02b335e6ba8d81ec58256d5f4aa7
#
_entry.id   03eb02b335e6ba8d81ec58256d5f4aa7
#
_cell.length_a   1.000
_cell.length_b   1.000
_cell.length_c   1.000
_cell.angle_alpha   90.00
_cell.angle_beta   90.00
_cell.angle_gamma   90.00
#
_symmetry.space_group_name_H-M   'P 1'
#
loop_
_entity.id
_entity.type
_entity.pdbx_description
1 polymer ?
#
loop_
_entity_poly.entity_id
_entity_poly.type
_entity_poly.pdbx_seq_one_letter_code
_entity_poly.pdbx_strand_id
1 'polypeptide(L)'
;MAETGADRIAVAHNSDDNIETMLLNLFRGSGVTGLRGMLPDTGEIIRPLLSVSRKDIEEYLEEKGYSFVTDSTNSETDYRRNYIRNILLPAVESRWPGARRAMTTTIANLRSEENVLKEAERRFLPQSDLLPMKAIAEAPDRFWIIRSFSKRYGATRDIALEILDVFEKRSGTQHIIGKIWKAGRGMLRFSKKGLEYFC
;
A
#
# COMPACT_ATOMS: atom_id res chain seq x y z
N MET A 1 -2.68 12.37 -22.35
CA MET A 1 -1.25 12.34 -22.75
C MET A 1 -1.09 12.27 -24.30
N ALA A 2 -1.86 11.47 -25.02
CA ALA A 2 -1.73 11.38 -26.48
C ALA A 2 -1.97 12.71 -27.23
N GLU A 3 -2.86 13.58 -26.74
CA GLU A 3 -3.19 14.86 -27.39
C GLU A 3 -2.19 15.99 -27.10
N THR A 4 -1.43 15.91 -26.02
CA THR A 4 -0.54 16.98 -25.57
C THR A 4 0.94 16.66 -25.75
N GLY A 5 1.30 15.42 -26.12
CA GLY A 5 2.69 14.96 -26.15
C GLY A 5 3.38 14.93 -24.79
N ALA A 6 2.63 15.00 -23.69
CA ALA A 6 3.19 14.98 -22.34
C ALA A 6 3.57 13.57 -21.93
N ASP A 7 4.76 13.41 -21.35
CA ASP A 7 5.26 12.13 -20.85
C ASP A 7 4.75 11.80 -19.44
N ARG A 8 4.35 12.81 -18.65
CA ARG A 8 3.94 12.67 -17.26
C ARG A 8 2.84 13.66 -16.88
N ILE A 9 2.08 13.30 -15.85
CA ILE A 9 1.06 14.14 -15.24
C ILE A 9 1.57 14.62 -13.88
N ALA A 10 1.70 15.94 -13.69
CA ALA A 10 1.98 16.50 -12.39
C ALA A 10 0.67 16.76 -11.63
N VAL A 11 0.58 16.27 -10.39
CA VAL A 11 -0.58 16.49 -9.50
C VAL A 11 -0.14 17.21 -8.23
N ALA A 12 -0.98 18.12 -7.73
CA ALA A 12 -0.68 19.01 -6.61
C ALA A 12 -0.93 18.40 -5.22
N HIS A 13 -0.82 17.07 -5.08
CA HIS A 13 -0.88 16.45 -3.76
C HIS A 13 0.27 16.93 -2.88
N ASN A 14 -0.05 17.31 -1.66
CA ASN A 14 0.88 17.81 -0.65
C ASN A 14 1.08 16.83 0.51
N SER A 15 1.85 17.21 1.54
CA SER A 15 2.13 16.33 2.68
C SER A 15 0.89 16.06 3.53
N ASP A 16 -0.05 16.99 3.63
CA ASP A 16 -1.31 16.79 4.35
C ASP A 16 -2.18 15.75 3.65
N ASP A 17 -2.31 15.81 2.32
CA ASP A 17 -3.01 14.78 1.53
C ASP A 17 -2.39 13.40 1.71
N ASN A 18 -1.07 13.36 1.89
CA ASN A 18 -0.33 12.12 2.11
C ASN A 18 -0.62 11.51 3.50
N ILE A 19 -0.68 12.35 4.54
CA ILE A 19 -1.09 11.95 5.90
C ILE A 19 -2.53 11.44 5.89
N GLU A 20 -3.46 12.16 5.24
CA GLU A 20 -4.85 11.74 5.10
C GLU A 20 -4.95 10.35 4.44
N THR A 21 -4.17 10.13 3.38
CA THR A 21 -4.10 8.84 2.68
C THR A 21 -3.56 7.72 3.58
N MET A 22 -2.51 7.99 4.35
CA MET A 22 -1.98 7.04 5.34
C MET A 22 -3.04 6.66 6.38
N LEU A 23 -3.75 7.65 6.95
CA LEU A 23 -4.79 7.41 7.96
C LEU A 23 -5.99 6.65 7.38
N LEU A 24 -6.45 6.99 6.17
CA LEU A 24 -7.50 6.22 5.50
C LEU A 24 -7.11 4.75 5.30
N ASN A 25 -5.86 4.51 4.92
CA ASN A 25 -5.33 3.17 4.74
C ASN A 25 -5.14 2.44 6.07
N LEU A 26 -4.72 3.13 7.13
CA LEU A 26 -4.63 2.59 8.50
C LEU A 26 -6.00 2.07 8.97
N PHE A 27 -7.05 2.87 8.82
CA PHE A 27 -8.40 2.48 9.21
C PHE A 27 -9.01 1.36 8.36
N ARG A 28 -8.42 1.08 7.20
CA ARG A 28 -8.77 -0.08 6.35
C ARG A 28 -7.92 -1.33 6.66
N GLY A 29 -7.01 -1.27 7.62
CA GLY A 29 -6.14 -2.39 7.98
C GLY A 29 -5.03 -2.66 6.97
N SER A 30 -4.53 -1.62 6.30
CA SER A 30 -3.44 -1.76 5.33
C SER A 30 -2.11 -2.06 6.02
N GLY A 31 -1.26 -2.87 5.35
CA GLY A 31 0.14 -3.07 5.73
C GLY A 31 1.05 -1.95 5.21
N VAL A 32 2.37 -2.19 5.25
CA VAL A 32 3.44 -1.22 4.90
C VAL A 32 3.16 -0.50 3.59
N THR A 33 2.82 -1.21 2.52
CA THR A 33 2.53 -0.63 1.19
C THR A 33 1.41 0.41 1.21
N GLY A 34 0.38 0.24 2.02
CA GLY A 34 -0.70 1.24 2.16
C GLY A 34 -0.31 2.39 3.09
N LEU A 35 0.38 2.06 4.19
CA LEU A 35 0.75 3.04 5.22
C LEU A 35 1.88 3.99 4.80
N ARG A 36 2.73 3.61 3.82
CA ARG A 36 3.76 4.50 3.25
C ARG A 36 3.21 5.69 2.47
N GLY A 37 1.89 5.79 2.35
CA GLY A 37 1.21 6.85 1.62
C GLY A 37 1.45 6.81 0.10
N MET A 38 1.28 7.97 -0.54
CA MET A 38 1.49 8.15 -1.96
C MET A 38 2.99 8.18 -2.31
N LEU A 39 3.38 7.66 -3.47
CA LEU A 39 4.74 7.80 -3.99
C LEU A 39 4.91 9.16 -4.69
N PRO A 40 6.11 9.79 -4.57
CA PRO A 40 6.43 11.02 -5.30
C PRO A 40 6.38 10.84 -6.82
N ASP A 41 6.78 9.66 -7.29
CA ASP A 41 6.84 9.30 -8.71
C ASP A 41 6.33 7.87 -8.88
N THR A 42 5.41 7.66 -9.82
CA THR A 42 4.87 6.35 -10.22
C THR A 42 5.13 6.03 -11.69
N GLY A 43 6.02 6.79 -12.35
CA GLY A 43 6.30 6.71 -13.77
C GLY A 43 5.40 7.64 -14.59
N GLU A 44 4.10 7.50 -14.50
CA GLU A 44 3.13 8.35 -15.22
C GLU A 44 2.75 9.62 -14.43
N ILE A 45 2.69 9.51 -13.11
CA ILE A 45 2.26 10.60 -12.21
C ILE A 45 3.42 11.02 -11.33
N ILE A 46 3.70 12.32 -11.31
CA ILE A 46 4.65 12.95 -10.37
C ILE A 46 3.89 13.86 -9.39
N ARG A 47 4.39 13.95 -8.14
CA ARG A 47 3.82 14.76 -7.06
C ARG A 47 4.88 15.68 -6.48
N PRO A 48 5.17 16.81 -7.16
CA PRO A 48 6.27 17.70 -6.76
C PRO A 48 6.10 18.29 -5.34
N LEU A 49 4.86 18.50 -4.91
CA LEU A 49 4.53 19.14 -3.63
C LEU A 49 4.35 18.14 -2.48
N LEU A 50 4.61 16.84 -2.68
CA LEU A 50 4.30 15.80 -1.70
C LEU A 50 5.08 15.91 -0.38
N SER A 51 6.18 16.66 -0.36
CA SER A 51 7.00 16.96 0.82
C SER A 51 6.69 18.31 1.46
N VAL A 52 5.81 19.11 0.88
CA VAL A 52 5.47 20.48 1.32
C VAL A 52 4.12 20.45 2.03
N SER A 53 3.99 21.14 3.17
CA SER A 53 2.71 21.22 3.86
C SER A 53 1.75 22.20 3.15
N ARG A 54 0.45 22.01 3.37
CA ARG A 54 -0.55 22.98 2.90
C ARG A 54 -0.26 24.36 3.45
N LYS A 55 0.13 24.47 4.71
CA LYS A 55 0.46 25.74 5.37
C LYS A 55 1.61 26.44 4.66
N ASP A 56 2.70 25.73 4.36
CA ASP A 56 3.86 26.32 3.66
C ASP A 56 3.49 26.79 2.25
N ILE A 57 2.56 26.08 1.57
CA ILE A 57 2.05 26.47 0.25
C ILE A 57 1.24 27.77 0.37
N GLU A 58 0.33 27.86 1.34
CA GLU A 58 -0.52 29.02 1.57
C GLU A 58 0.34 30.24 1.95
N GLU A 59 1.30 30.10 2.86
CA GLU A 59 2.25 31.14 3.25
C GLU A 59 3.07 31.66 2.04
N TYR A 60 3.53 30.73 1.19
CA TYR A 60 4.25 31.12 -0.04
C TYR A 60 3.36 31.92 -1.00
N LEU A 61 2.11 31.52 -1.20
CA LEU A 61 1.19 32.22 -2.08
C LEU A 61 0.87 33.62 -1.55
N GLU A 62 0.66 33.75 -0.24
CA GLU A 62 0.45 35.07 0.42
C GLU A 62 1.68 35.96 0.28
N GLU A 63 2.90 35.44 0.53
CA GLU A 63 4.15 36.20 0.37
C GLU A 63 4.32 36.73 -1.06
N LYS A 64 3.90 35.94 -2.05
CA LYS A 64 3.98 36.34 -3.48
C LYS A 64 2.79 37.15 -3.97
N GLY A 65 1.78 37.38 -3.13
CA GLY A 65 0.57 38.15 -3.52
C GLY A 65 -0.31 37.38 -4.51
N TYR A 66 -0.22 36.06 -4.59
CA TYR A 66 -1.07 35.24 -5.44
C TYR A 66 -2.39 34.92 -4.74
N SER A 67 -3.50 35.19 -5.44
CA SER A 67 -4.82 34.75 -4.99
C SER A 67 -5.04 33.27 -5.35
N PHE A 68 -5.64 32.51 -4.45
CA PHE A 68 -6.08 31.12 -4.72
C PHE A 68 -7.56 30.97 -4.38
N VAL A 69 -8.24 30.12 -5.13
CA VAL A 69 -9.66 29.81 -4.92
C VAL A 69 -9.76 28.61 -3.98
N THR A 70 -10.48 28.78 -2.89
CA THR A 70 -10.89 27.66 -2.06
C THR A 70 -12.13 27.03 -2.69
N ASP A 71 -11.96 25.87 -3.31
CA ASP A 71 -13.06 25.14 -3.92
C ASP A 71 -14.02 24.62 -2.85
N SER A 72 -15.23 25.18 -2.80
CA SER A 72 -16.29 24.81 -1.87
C SER A 72 -16.87 23.42 -2.14
N THR A 73 -16.65 22.85 -3.34
CA THR A 73 -17.14 21.52 -3.71
C THR A 73 -16.33 20.38 -3.07
N ASN A 74 -15.18 20.67 -2.46
CA ASN A 74 -14.40 19.71 -1.66
C ASN A 74 -15.12 19.23 -0.39
N SER A 75 -16.28 19.79 -0.05
CA SER A 75 -17.03 19.44 1.15
C SER A 75 -17.91 18.19 1.00
N GLU A 76 -18.31 17.78 -0.21
CA GLU A 76 -19.36 16.76 -0.40
C GLU A 76 -18.86 15.38 -0.87
N THR A 77 -17.70 15.26 -1.52
CA THR A 77 -17.33 14.04 -2.26
C THR A 77 -16.53 13.00 -1.48
N ASP A 78 -15.93 13.33 -0.34
CA ASP A 78 -15.24 12.35 0.51
C ASP A 78 -15.41 12.67 2.01
N TYR A 79 -16.57 12.34 2.55
CA TYR A 79 -16.89 12.56 3.96
C TYR A 79 -15.80 12.07 4.93
N ARG A 80 -15.16 10.93 4.64
CA ARG A 80 -14.11 10.36 5.50
C ARG A 80 -12.83 11.19 5.46
N ARG A 81 -12.43 11.66 4.27
CA ARG A 81 -11.23 12.49 4.11
C ARG A 81 -11.43 13.85 4.77
N ASN A 82 -12.60 14.45 4.59
CA ASN A 82 -12.95 15.72 5.22
C ASN A 82 -13.00 15.61 6.74
N TYR A 83 -13.50 14.51 7.28
CA TYR A 83 -13.48 14.25 8.73
C TYR A 83 -12.03 14.17 9.25
N ILE A 84 -11.15 13.44 8.56
CA ILE A 84 -9.73 13.37 8.94
C ILE A 84 -9.10 14.75 8.92
N ARG A 85 -9.31 15.53 7.85
CA ARG A 85 -8.74 16.87 7.66
C ARG A 85 -9.21 17.87 8.69
N ASN A 86 -10.52 17.94 8.90
CA ASN A 86 -11.16 19.06 9.60
C ASN A 86 -11.42 18.76 11.08
N ILE A 87 -11.49 17.49 11.47
CA ILE A 87 -11.83 17.08 12.83
C ILE A 87 -10.69 16.28 13.46
N LEU A 88 -10.30 15.16 12.86
CA LEU A 88 -9.37 14.22 13.49
C LEU A 88 -7.96 14.81 13.63
N LEU A 89 -7.38 15.31 12.55
CA LEU A 89 -6.02 15.86 12.56
C LEU A 89 -5.88 17.08 13.49
N PRO A 90 -6.79 18.07 13.49
CA PRO A 90 -6.77 19.15 14.46
C PRO A 90 -6.88 18.68 15.91
N ALA A 91 -7.78 17.71 16.20
CA ALA A 91 -7.93 17.15 17.54
C ALA A 91 -6.65 16.40 18.01
N VAL A 92 -6.02 15.63 17.12
CA VAL A 92 -4.74 14.97 17.41
C VAL A 92 -3.66 16.01 17.66
N GLU A 93 -3.53 17.02 16.81
CA GLU A 93 -2.48 18.03 16.89
C GLU A 93 -2.61 18.93 18.14
N SER A 94 -3.84 19.21 18.60
CA SER A 94 -4.08 19.92 19.85
C SER A 94 -3.56 19.17 21.07
N ARG A 95 -3.57 17.83 21.04
CA ARG A 95 -3.10 16.97 22.15
C ARG A 95 -1.63 16.60 22.02
N TRP A 96 -1.16 16.43 20.79
CA TRP A 96 0.23 16.07 20.45
C TRP A 96 0.77 17.06 19.40
N PRO A 97 1.27 18.24 19.84
CA PRO A 97 1.90 19.18 18.93
C PRO A 97 3.02 18.54 18.12
N GLY A 98 3.01 18.74 16.80
CA GLY A 98 3.96 18.10 15.88
C GLY A 98 3.55 16.71 15.38
N ALA A 99 2.33 16.26 15.64
CA ALA A 99 1.82 14.97 15.17
C ALA A 99 1.90 14.82 13.64
N ARG A 100 1.61 15.88 12.87
CA ARG A 100 1.75 15.86 11.39
C ARG A 100 3.19 15.56 10.97
N ARG A 101 4.17 16.21 11.62
CA ARG A 101 5.59 15.96 11.36
C ARG A 101 5.98 14.51 11.68
N ALA A 102 5.52 14.00 12.83
CA ALA A 102 5.76 12.60 13.22
C ALA A 102 5.15 11.62 12.22
N MET A 103 3.93 11.85 11.73
CA MET A 103 3.28 11.03 10.70
C MET A 103 4.05 11.07 9.37
N THR A 104 4.54 12.24 8.95
CA THR A 104 5.38 12.37 7.75
C THR A 104 6.68 11.58 7.90
N THR A 105 7.32 11.63 9.07
CA THR A 105 8.51 10.82 9.37
C THR A 105 8.19 9.32 9.31
N THR A 106 7.07 8.90 9.90
CA THR A 106 6.61 7.51 9.83
C THR A 106 6.40 7.04 8.39
N ILE A 107 5.77 7.86 7.54
CA ILE A 107 5.60 7.57 6.11
C ILE A 107 6.97 7.37 5.42
N ALA A 108 7.95 8.22 5.73
CA ALA A 108 9.30 8.12 5.15
C ALA A 108 10.00 6.82 5.59
N ASN A 109 9.91 6.45 6.87
CA ASN A 109 10.45 5.20 7.40
C ASN A 109 9.80 3.99 6.73
N LEU A 110 8.47 3.97 6.62
CA LEU A 110 7.74 2.88 5.97
C LEU A 110 8.09 2.72 4.48
N ARG A 111 8.42 3.81 3.78
CA ARG A 111 8.93 3.75 2.40
C ARG A 111 10.29 3.07 2.33
N SER A 112 11.18 3.38 3.28
CA SER A 112 12.48 2.73 3.37
C SER A 112 12.35 1.23 3.67
N GLU A 113 11.49 0.87 4.63
CA GLU A 113 11.20 -0.52 4.98
C GLU A 113 10.56 -1.29 3.81
N GLU A 114 9.68 -0.65 3.02
CA GLU A 114 9.11 -1.27 1.82
C GLU A 114 10.18 -1.67 0.80
N ASN A 115 11.25 -0.90 0.67
CA ASN A 115 12.35 -1.26 -0.22
C ASN A 115 13.06 -2.55 0.23
N VAL A 116 13.24 -2.74 1.54
CA VAL A 116 13.76 -3.98 2.12
C VAL A 116 12.82 -5.15 1.83
N LEU A 117 11.51 -4.95 2.03
CA LEU A 117 10.50 -5.98 1.72
C LEU A 117 10.50 -6.34 0.23
N LYS A 118 10.61 -5.37 -0.67
CA LYS A 118 10.70 -5.62 -2.12
C LYS A 118 11.95 -6.40 -2.49
N GLU A 119 13.07 -6.13 -1.83
CA GLU A 119 14.30 -6.90 -2.05
C GLU A 119 14.15 -8.34 -1.53
N ALA A 120 13.54 -8.52 -0.36
CA ALA A 120 13.19 -9.84 0.15
C ALA A 120 12.26 -10.60 -0.81
N GLU A 121 11.24 -9.92 -1.36
CA GLU A 121 10.36 -10.52 -2.38
C GLU A 121 11.14 -10.97 -3.61
N ARG A 122 12.06 -10.16 -4.13
CA ARG A 122 12.91 -10.55 -5.28
C ARG A 122 13.78 -11.75 -4.97
N ARG A 123 14.29 -11.84 -3.74
CA ARG A 123 15.20 -12.91 -3.32
C ARG A 123 14.47 -14.23 -3.06
N PHE A 124 13.32 -14.19 -2.41
CA PHE A 124 12.63 -15.38 -1.93
C PHE A 124 11.49 -15.84 -2.81
N LEU A 125 10.85 -14.94 -3.57
CA LEU A 125 9.74 -15.31 -4.43
C LEU A 125 10.22 -15.68 -5.84
N PRO A 126 9.81 -16.86 -6.34
CA PRO A 126 10.12 -17.26 -7.70
C PRO A 126 9.43 -16.33 -8.71
N GLN A 127 10.01 -16.21 -9.90
CA GLN A 127 9.39 -15.50 -11.03
C GLN A 127 8.27 -16.33 -11.70
N SER A 128 8.23 -17.64 -11.45
CA SER A 128 7.25 -18.57 -11.99
C SER A 128 5.95 -18.54 -11.21
N ASP A 129 4.91 -19.14 -11.81
CA ASP A 129 3.58 -19.33 -11.19
C ASP A 129 3.56 -20.47 -10.16
N LEU A 130 4.73 -20.94 -9.73
CA LEU A 130 4.91 -22.00 -8.73
C LEU A 130 5.78 -21.48 -7.58
N LEU A 131 5.24 -21.49 -6.37
CA LEU A 131 5.99 -21.33 -5.12
C LEU A 131 6.33 -22.71 -4.56
N PRO A 132 7.60 -23.17 -4.59
CA PRO A 132 7.99 -24.50 -4.16
C PRO A 132 7.67 -24.76 -2.68
N MET A 133 7.28 -26.00 -2.34
CA MET A 133 7.02 -26.40 -0.94
C MET A 133 8.22 -26.11 -0.03
N LYS A 134 9.44 -26.38 -0.52
CA LYS A 134 10.68 -26.09 0.20
C LYS A 134 10.82 -24.61 0.53
N ALA A 135 10.50 -23.72 -0.42
CA ALA A 135 10.56 -22.29 -0.19
C ALA A 135 9.58 -21.82 0.89
N ILE A 136 8.39 -22.42 0.96
CA ILE A 136 7.42 -22.13 2.05
C ILE A 136 7.97 -22.67 3.39
N ALA A 137 8.50 -23.88 3.41
CA ALA A 137 8.99 -24.52 4.64
C ALA A 137 10.20 -23.79 5.26
N GLU A 138 11.11 -23.29 4.42
CA GLU A 138 12.37 -22.61 4.80
C GLU A 138 12.21 -21.09 4.95
N ALA A 139 11.05 -20.51 4.63
CA ALA A 139 10.81 -19.07 4.76
C ALA A 139 10.90 -18.63 6.24
N PRO A 140 11.54 -17.48 6.51
CA PRO A 140 11.55 -16.89 7.86
C PRO A 140 10.15 -16.63 8.40
N ASP A 141 9.22 -16.27 7.53
CA ASP A 141 7.79 -16.12 7.81
C ASP A 141 6.98 -16.76 6.67
N ARG A 142 6.31 -17.87 7.00
CA ARG A 142 5.50 -18.64 6.04
C ARG A 142 4.27 -17.87 5.57
N PHE A 143 3.65 -17.12 6.46
CA PHE A 143 2.51 -16.27 6.08
C PHE A 143 2.93 -15.20 5.07
N TRP A 144 4.05 -14.53 5.34
CA TRP A 144 4.57 -13.49 4.46
C TRP A 144 4.85 -14.02 3.05
N ILE A 145 5.53 -15.17 2.90
CA ILE A 145 5.87 -15.71 1.57
C ILE A 145 4.63 -16.18 0.81
N ILE A 146 3.68 -16.88 1.48
CA ILE A 146 2.40 -17.29 0.89
C ILE A 146 1.60 -16.05 0.50
N ARG A 147 1.51 -15.05 1.37
CA ARG A 147 0.77 -13.81 1.13
C ARG A 147 1.36 -13.02 -0.03
N SER A 148 2.67 -12.86 -0.07
CA SER A 148 3.36 -12.11 -1.13
C SER A 148 3.24 -12.82 -2.49
N PHE A 149 3.35 -14.15 -2.54
CA PHE A 149 3.11 -14.93 -3.74
C PHE A 149 1.66 -14.80 -4.22
N SER A 150 0.70 -15.10 -3.34
CA SER A 150 -0.72 -15.14 -3.67
C SER A 150 -1.29 -13.78 -4.08
N LYS A 151 -0.77 -12.69 -3.51
CA LYS A 151 -1.15 -11.32 -3.83
C LYS A 151 -0.90 -10.95 -5.29
N ARG A 152 0.12 -11.52 -5.93
CA ARG A 152 0.41 -11.31 -7.37
C ARG A 152 -0.78 -11.67 -8.24
N TYR A 153 -1.58 -12.63 -7.78
CA TYR A 153 -2.74 -13.16 -8.48
C TYR A 153 -4.07 -12.67 -7.92
N GLY A 154 -4.05 -11.64 -7.08
CA GLY A 154 -5.25 -11.02 -6.52
C GLY A 154 -5.91 -11.77 -5.37
N ALA A 155 -5.20 -12.70 -4.72
CA ALA A 155 -5.71 -13.34 -3.51
C ALA A 155 -5.78 -12.36 -2.34
N THR A 156 -6.85 -12.48 -1.54
CA THR A 156 -7.03 -11.70 -0.32
C THR A 156 -6.13 -12.19 0.82
N ARG A 157 -6.07 -11.42 1.90
CA ARG A 157 -5.37 -11.81 3.13
C ARG A 157 -5.97 -13.10 3.72
N ASP A 158 -7.30 -13.24 3.69
CA ASP A 158 -8.00 -14.39 4.26
C ASP A 158 -7.69 -15.67 3.49
N ILE A 159 -7.63 -15.60 2.16
CA ILE A 159 -7.17 -16.73 1.33
C ILE A 159 -5.74 -17.13 1.70
N ALA A 160 -4.83 -16.17 1.91
CA ALA A 160 -3.46 -16.49 2.31
C ALA A 160 -3.38 -17.14 3.70
N LEU A 161 -4.24 -16.75 4.64
CA LEU A 161 -4.37 -17.39 5.96
C LEU A 161 -4.93 -18.82 5.85
N GLU A 162 -5.93 -19.05 5.01
CA GLU A 162 -6.45 -20.40 4.75
C GLU A 162 -5.38 -21.31 4.14
N ILE A 163 -4.58 -20.79 3.20
CA ILE A 163 -3.47 -21.51 2.58
C ILE A 163 -2.43 -21.90 3.64
N LEU A 164 -2.06 -20.94 4.52
CA LEU A 164 -1.13 -21.18 5.62
C LEU A 164 -1.66 -22.26 6.59
N ASP A 165 -2.92 -22.12 7.02
CA ASP A 165 -3.57 -23.09 7.94
C ASP A 165 -3.55 -24.49 7.36
N VAL A 166 -3.84 -24.63 6.08
CA VAL A 166 -3.75 -25.91 5.36
C VAL A 166 -2.33 -26.44 5.31
N PHE A 167 -1.34 -25.57 5.05
CA PHE A 167 0.06 -25.96 5.03
C PHE A 167 0.53 -26.44 6.40
N GLU A 168 0.21 -25.74 7.48
CA GLU A 168 0.67 -26.05 8.84
C GLU A 168 0.00 -27.29 9.43
N LYS A 169 -1.32 -27.42 9.27
CA LYS A 169 -2.07 -28.57 9.79
C LYS A 169 -1.76 -29.89 9.07
N ARG A 170 -1.27 -29.82 7.84
CA ARG A 170 -1.16 -30.97 6.94
C ARG A 170 0.23 -31.11 6.30
N SER A 171 1.20 -30.30 6.73
CA SER A 171 2.59 -30.44 6.27
C SER A 171 3.13 -31.80 6.67
N GLY A 172 3.33 -32.68 5.69
CA GLY A 172 3.73 -34.08 5.87
C GLY A 172 2.70 -35.13 5.45
N THR A 173 1.49 -34.73 5.06
CA THR A 173 0.46 -35.66 4.57
C THR A 173 0.06 -35.36 3.11
N GLN A 174 -0.25 -36.40 2.33
CA GLN A 174 -0.70 -36.27 0.92
C GLN A 174 -2.01 -35.47 0.75
N HIS A 175 -2.70 -35.14 1.84
CA HIS A 175 -4.03 -34.55 1.81
C HIS A 175 -4.09 -33.03 1.49
N ILE A 176 -2.95 -32.32 1.34
CA ILE A 176 -2.95 -30.93 0.87
C ILE A 176 -2.99 -30.82 -0.66
N ILE A 177 -2.60 -31.86 -1.34
CA ILE A 177 -2.55 -31.88 -2.81
C ILE A 177 -3.96 -31.78 -3.38
N GLY A 178 -4.16 -30.85 -4.33
CA GLY A 178 -5.43 -30.63 -5.01
C GLY A 178 -6.39 -29.63 -4.34
N LYS A 179 -6.08 -29.10 -3.15
CA LYS A 179 -6.90 -28.02 -2.57
C LYS A 179 -6.74 -26.74 -3.39
N ILE A 180 -7.87 -26.07 -3.66
CA ILE A 180 -7.96 -24.94 -4.61
C ILE A 180 -8.59 -23.73 -3.93
N TRP A 181 -8.10 -22.53 -4.27
CA TRP A 181 -8.62 -21.24 -3.85
C TRP A 181 -8.79 -20.32 -5.06
N LYS A 182 -9.88 -19.55 -5.11
CA LYS A 182 -10.06 -18.54 -6.15
C LYS A 182 -9.11 -17.35 -5.89
N ALA A 183 -8.38 -16.92 -6.91
CA ALA A 183 -7.46 -15.81 -6.86
C ALA A 183 -7.56 -14.96 -8.12
N GLY A 184 -8.16 -13.77 -8.02
CA GLY A 184 -8.37 -12.89 -9.17
C GLY A 184 -9.14 -13.56 -10.28
N ARG A 185 -8.51 -13.69 -11.47
CA ARG A 185 -9.09 -14.33 -12.67
C ARG A 185 -8.81 -15.84 -12.77
N GLY A 186 -7.99 -16.40 -11.88
CA GLY A 186 -7.61 -17.81 -11.86
C GLY A 186 -7.72 -18.43 -10.48
N MET A 187 -6.95 -19.48 -10.27
CA MET A 187 -6.98 -20.31 -9.07
C MET A 187 -5.57 -20.54 -8.51
N LEU A 188 -5.47 -20.67 -7.18
CA LEU A 188 -4.30 -21.18 -6.49
C LEU A 188 -4.55 -22.63 -6.09
N ARG A 189 -3.58 -23.53 -6.23
CA ARG A 189 -3.68 -24.92 -5.88
C ARG A 189 -2.40 -25.44 -5.25
N PHE A 190 -2.51 -26.27 -4.21
CA PHE A 190 -1.38 -27.10 -3.79
C PHE A 190 -1.21 -28.32 -4.69
N SER A 191 -0.04 -28.45 -5.28
CA SER A 191 0.43 -29.62 -6.02
C SER A 191 1.56 -30.33 -5.24
N LYS A 192 2.07 -31.45 -5.77
CA LYS A 192 3.27 -32.11 -5.22
C LYS A 192 4.52 -31.22 -5.23
N LYS A 193 4.58 -30.20 -6.08
CA LYS A 193 5.72 -29.31 -6.25
C LYS A 193 5.63 -28.08 -5.34
N GLY A 194 4.43 -27.62 -5.00
CA GLY A 194 4.22 -26.42 -4.23
C GLY A 194 2.84 -25.79 -4.44
N LEU A 195 2.73 -24.50 -4.07
CA LEU A 195 1.56 -23.68 -4.36
C LEU A 195 1.71 -23.09 -5.76
N GLU A 196 0.79 -23.40 -6.64
CA GLU A 196 0.81 -22.96 -8.04
C GLU A 196 -0.45 -22.17 -8.42
N TYR A 197 -0.26 -21.17 -9.29
CA TYR A 197 -1.35 -20.42 -9.90
C TYR A 197 -1.61 -20.96 -11.31
N PHE A 198 -2.89 -21.02 -11.70
CA PHE A 198 -3.34 -21.42 -13.02
C PHE A 198 -4.65 -20.71 -13.40
N CYS A 199 -4.85 -20.50 -14.68
CA CYS A 199 -6.09 -19.98 -15.29
C CYS A 199 -6.98 -21.10 -15.78
#